data_9bf717412b575ea6e22c570fedb77ef5
#
_entry.id   9bf717412b575ea6e22c570fedb77ef5
#
_cell.length_a   1.000
_cell.length_b   1.000
_cell.length_c   1.000
_cell.angle_alpha   90.00
_cell.angle_beta   90.00
_cell.angle_gamma   90.00
#
_symmetry.space_group_name_H-M   'P 1'
#
loop_
_entity.id
_entity.type
_entity.pdbx_description
1 polymer ?
#
loop_
_entity_poly.entity_id
_entity_poly.type
_entity_poly.pdbx_seq_one_letter_code
_entity_poly.pdbx_strand_id
1 'polypeptide(L)'
;MLYKRPFFIICFLFMKHIIDIDTWERRDNYGFFRTFLNSWYSVTTEIDCTEASAAAKQSGHSFYLYYLYAVLRSANEVDELRYRTDKNGQVVFHDRVDIISPIAVPGKTFYTVRIPYHEDFKHFYAEAHALITNIPEDGDPYNAERVLMQQGDYDVVHLSAVPKMYFTSTTYTVAEAGNLSLIHI
;
A
#
# COMPACT_ATOMS: atom_id res chain seq x y z
N MET A 1 27.01 -39.32 7.28
CA MET A 1 25.84 -38.99 8.11
C MET A 1 25.68 -37.47 8.09
N LEU A 2 24.88 -36.95 7.15
CA LEU A 2 24.70 -35.51 6.93
C LEU A 2 23.55 -34.99 7.82
N TYR A 3 23.90 -34.20 8.80
CA TYR A 3 22.97 -33.53 9.70
C TYR A 3 22.25 -32.42 8.93
N LYS A 4 20.99 -32.65 8.51
CA LYS A 4 20.11 -31.61 8.01
C LYS A 4 19.72 -30.72 9.19
N ARG A 5 20.25 -29.49 9.24
CA ARG A 5 19.76 -28.47 10.15
C ARG A 5 18.33 -28.08 9.70
N PRO A 6 17.34 -28.09 10.60
CA PRO A 6 16.02 -27.56 10.25
C PRO A 6 16.15 -26.05 10.01
N PHE A 7 15.75 -25.62 8.81
CA PHE A 7 15.53 -24.20 8.52
C PHE A 7 14.28 -23.79 9.30
N PHE A 8 14.46 -23.10 10.42
CA PHE A 8 13.37 -22.39 11.07
C PHE A 8 13.06 -21.15 10.20
N ILE A 9 12.03 -21.23 9.38
CA ILE A 9 11.40 -20.06 8.79
C ILE A 9 10.67 -19.37 9.96
N ILE A 10 11.29 -18.34 10.54
CA ILE A 10 10.60 -17.42 11.43
C ILE A 10 9.67 -16.63 10.53
N CYS A 11 8.43 -17.10 10.36
CA CYS A 11 7.36 -16.32 9.78
C CYS A 11 7.07 -15.21 10.79
N PHE A 12 7.56 -14.01 10.56
CA PHE A 12 7.07 -12.83 11.26
C PHE A 12 5.62 -12.63 10.84
N LEU A 13 4.71 -13.16 11.63
CA LEU A 13 3.29 -12.83 11.54
C LEU A 13 3.17 -11.36 11.92
N PHE A 14 3.10 -10.50 10.92
CA PHE A 14 2.68 -9.12 11.15
C PHE A 14 1.26 -9.17 11.69
N MET A 15 1.09 -8.56 12.86
CA MET A 15 -0.17 -8.67 13.58
C MET A 15 -1.02 -7.43 13.32
N LYS A 16 -2.33 -7.65 13.27
CA LYS A 16 -3.30 -6.59 13.45
C LYS A 16 -3.77 -6.58 14.90
N HIS A 17 -3.95 -5.39 15.43
CA HIS A 17 -4.44 -5.15 16.79
C HIS A 17 -5.83 -4.55 16.70
N ILE A 18 -6.83 -5.21 17.28
CA ILE A 18 -8.19 -4.66 17.39
C ILE A 18 -8.15 -3.52 18.41
N ILE A 19 -8.65 -2.37 18.04
CA ILE A 19 -8.72 -1.19 18.90
C ILE A 19 -10.00 -1.25 19.73
N ASP A 20 -9.85 -1.18 21.03
CA ASP A 20 -10.97 -0.96 21.94
C ASP A 20 -11.43 0.50 21.83
N ILE A 21 -12.55 0.71 21.14
CA ILE A 21 -13.09 2.03 20.87
C ILE A 21 -13.44 2.79 22.15
N ASP A 22 -13.88 2.09 23.20
CA ASP A 22 -14.33 2.74 24.44
C ASP A 22 -13.17 3.41 25.19
N THR A 23 -11.96 2.90 25.02
CA THR A 23 -10.74 3.43 25.65
C THR A 23 -9.85 4.22 24.68
N TRP A 24 -10.18 4.23 23.38
CA TRP A 24 -9.36 4.88 22.36
C TRP A 24 -9.44 6.40 22.45
N GLU A 25 -8.29 7.06 22.47
CA GLU A 25 -8.20 8.53 22.58
C GLU A 25 -8.91 9.29 21.43
N ARG A 26 -9.09 8.62 20.26
CA ARG A 26 -9.75 9.20 19.07
C ARG A 26 -11.22 8.81 18.96
N ARG A 27 -11.79 8.17 19.99
CA ARG A 27 -13.18 7.68 20.00
C ARG A 27 -14.18 8.72 19.54
N ASP A 28 -14.10 9.92 20.11
CA ASP A 28 -15.10 10.97 19.85
C ASP A 28 -15.01 11.50 18.41
N ASN A 29 -13.79 11.72 17.91
CA ASN A 29 -13.57 12.11 16.50
C ASN A 29 -14.04 10.99 15.56
N TYR A 30 -13.65 9.75 15.83
CA TYR A 30 -14.08 8.60 15.02
C TYR A 30 -15.60 8.47 15.04
N GLY A 31 -16.23 8.55 16.22
CA GLY A 31 -17.69 8.48 16.38
C GLY A 31 -18.42 9.56 15.60
N PHE A 32 -17.90 10.78 15.59
CA PHE A 32 -18.47 11.90 14.84
C PHE A 32 -18.33 11.72 13.33
N PHE A 33 -17.12 11.50 12.83
CA PHE A 33 -16.88 11.44 11.39
C PHE A 33 -17.47 10.19 10.71
N ARG A 34 -17.55 9.06 11.41
CA ARG A 34 -18.18 7.84 10.86
C ARG A 34 -19.66 7.99 10.52
N THR A 35 -20.32 9.03 11.03
CA THR A 35 -21.73 9.32 10.71
C THR A 35 -21.91 10.02 9.36
N PHE A 36 -20.82 10.50 8.77
CA PHE A 36 -20.87 11.21 7.49
C PHE A 36 -20.99 10.22 6.35
N LEU A 37 -21.80 10.57 5.35
CA LEU A 37 -21.94 9.78 4.14
C LEU A 37 -20.60 9.59 3.42
N ASN A 38 -19.74 10.63 3.46
CA ASN A 38 -18.39 10.64 2.93
C ASN A 38 -17.45 11.19 4.00
N SER A 39 -16.73 10.30 4.70
CA SER A 39 -15.80 10.65 5.78
C SER A 39 -14.33 10.72 5.32
N TRP A 40 -14.10 10.85 4.02
CA TRP A 40 -12.77 10.98 3.44
C TRP A 40 -12.46 12.42 3.04
N TYR A 41 -11.19 12.77 3.01
CA TYR A 41 -10.69 14.04 2.50
C TYR A 41 -9.48 13.80 1.58
N SER A 42 -9.21 14.79 0.73
CA SER A 42 -8.08 14.75 -0.19
C SER A 42 -7.14 15.91 0.10
N VAL A 43 -5.84 15.63 0.09
CA VAL A 43 -4.78 16.64 0.19
C VAL A 43 -3.92 16.53 -1.06
N THR A 44 -3.73 17.65 -1.74
CA THR A 44 -2.85 17.74 -2.91
C THR A 44 -1.65 18.63 -2.55
N THR A 45 -0.45 18.15 -2.84
CA THR A 45 0.79 18.89 -2.62
C THR A 45 1.76 18.64 -3.77
N GLU A 46 2.67 19.57 -4.00
CA GLU A 46 3.76 19.43 -4.95
C GLU A 46 5.03 19.03 -4.18
N ILE A 47 5.75 18.07 -4.74
CA ILE A 47 7.03 17.60 -4.19
C ILE A 47 8.09 17.70 -5.30
N ASP A 48 9.18 18.43 -5.03
CA ASP A 48 10.33 18.43 -5.94
C ASP A 48 11.08 17.11 -5.87
N CYS A 49 11.01 16.36 -6.94
CA CYS A 49 11.64 15.04 -7.09
C CYS A 49 12.94 15.07 -7.91
N THR A 50 13.49 16.26 -8.22
CA THR A 50 14.66 16.41 -9.09
C THR A 50 15.85 15.61 -8.57
N GLU A 51 16.23 15.80 -7.33
CA GLU A 51 17.37 15.10 -6.72
C GLU A 51 17.10 13.59 -6.58
N ALA A 52 15.89 13.21 -6.15
CA ALA A 52 15.51 11.82 -6.01
C ALA A 52 15.53 11.07 -7.36
N SER A 53 15.06 11.71 -8.42
CA SER A 53 15.10 11.17 -9.77
C SER A 53 16.54 11.01 -10.28
N ALA A 54 17.40 12.00 -10.01
CA ALA A 54 18.81 11.93 -10.38
C ALA A 54 19.53 10.81 -9.62
N ALA A 55 19.30 10.67 -8.32
CA ALA A 55 19.90 9.63 -7.49
C ALA A 55 19.47 8.21 -7.95
N ALA A 56 18.18 8.01 -8.23
CA ALA A 56 17.69 6.74 -8.75
C ALA A 56 18.38 6.39 -10.08
N LYS A 57 18.47 7.35 -11.00
CA LYS A 57 19.13 7.16 -12.30
C LYS A 57 20.62 6.84 -12.16
N GLN A 58 21.35 7.54 -11.29
CA GLN A 58 22.77 7.28 -11.03
C GLN A 58 23.01 5.88 -10.45
N SER A 59 22.09 5.40 -9.62
CA SER A 59 22.16 4.08 -9.02
C SER A 59 21.64 2.96 -9.93
N GLY A 60 21.18 3.28 -11.14
CA GLY A 60 20.57 2.30 -12.05
C GLY A 60 19.20 1.76 -11.60
N HIS A 61 18.56 2.44 -10.66
CA HIS A 61 17.26 2.05 -10.15
C HIS A 61 16.11 2.70 -10.93
N SER A 62 14.97 2.01 -10.98
CA SER A 62 13.72 2.60 -11.45
C SER A 62 13.29 3.73 -10.51
N PHE A 63 13.08 4.93 -11.03
CA PHE A 63 12.57 6.05 -10.24
C PHE A 63 11.18 5.74 -9.65
N TYR A 64 10.34 5.01 -10.41
CA TYR A 64 9.04 4.53 -9.92
C TYR A 64 9.18 3.70 -8.64
N LEU A 65 10.04 2.70 -8.62
CA LEU A 65 10.27 1.86 -7.45
C LEU A 65 10.95 2.63 -6.30
N TYR A 66 11.76 3.62 -6.64
CA TYR A 66 12.42 4.47 -5.64
C TYR A 66 11.40 5.29 -4.84
N TYR A 67 10.50 6.01 -5.52
CA TYR A 67 9.49 6.79 -4.79
C TYR A 67 8.39 5.90 -4.19
N LEU A 68 8.07 4.77 -4.81
CA LEU A 68 7.15 3.79 -4.25
C LEU A 68 7.62 3.32 -2.85
N TYR A 69 8.93 3.03 -2.75
CA TYR A 69 9.56 2.70 -1.47
C TYR A 69 9.45 3.84 -0.46
N ALA A 70 9.77 5.08 -0.88
CA ALA A 70 9.72 6.23 0.01
C ALA A 70 8.32 6.47 0.58
N VAL A 71 7.29 6.39 -0.28
CA VAL A 71 5.89 6.51 0.12
C VAL A 71 5.48 5.39 1.08
N LEU A 72 5.81 4.14 0.74
CA LEU A 72 5.44 2.98 1.55
C LEU A 72 6.15 3.00 2.90
N ARG A 73 7.43 3.40 2.93
CA ARG A 73 8.18 3.60 4.17
C ARG A 73 7.52 4.68 5.03
N SER A 74 7.18 5.84 4.47
CA SER A 74 6.49 6.91 5.19
C SER A 74 5.14 6.45 5.74
N ALA A 75 4.39 5.66 4.98
CA ALA A 75 3.13 5.09 5.45
C ALA A 75 3.32 4.13 6.64
N ASN A 76 4.45 3.44 6.71
CA ASN A 76 4.79 2.55 7.82
C ASN A 76 5.43 3.29 9.02
N GLU A 77 5.94 4.50 8.84
CA GLU A 77 6.49 5.35 9.90
C GLU A 77 5.40 6.21 10.59
N VAL A 78 4.24 6.39 9.96
CA VAL A 78 3.12 7.21 10.47
C VAL A 78 1.98 6.30 10.92
N ASP A 79 1.74 6.25 12.22
CA ASP A 79 0.74 5.35 12.83
C ASP A 79 -0.66 5.57 12.25
N GLU A 80 -1.05 6.83 12.00
CA GLU A 80 -2.35 7.20 11.45
C GLU A 80 -2.65 6.54 10.11
N LEU A 81 -1.63 6.29 9.31
CA LEU A 81 -1.75 5.64 8.01
C LEU A 81 -1.87 4.11 8.09
N ARG A 82 -1.81 3.53 9.29
CA ARG A 82 -1.91 2.09 9.53
C ARG A 82 -3.22 1.68 10.20
N TYR A 83 -4.07 2.63 10.62
CA TYR A 83 -5.42 2.31 11.09
C TYR A 83 -6.34 1.98 9.91
N ARG A 84 -7.20 0.97 10.11
CA ARG A 84 -8.22 0.57 9.13
C ARG A 84 -9.52 0.23 9.86
N THR A 85 -10.62 0.24 9.11
CA THR A 85 -11.82 -0.48 9.51
C THR A 85 -11.85 -1.78 8.73
N ASP A 86 -11.85 -2.92 9.42
CA ASP A 86 -11.91 -4.22 8.78
C ASP A 86 -13.33 -4.55 8.26
N LYS A 87 -13.46 -5.70 7.57
CA LYS A 87 -14.76 -6.15 7.04
C LYS A 87 -15.85 -6.39 8.08
N ASN A 88 -15.48 -6.51 9.37
CA ASN A 88 -16.41 -6.66 10.46
C ASN A 88 -16.82 -5.31 11.09
N GLY A 89 -16.30 -4.20 10.54
CA GLY A 89 -16.54 -2.86 11.06
C GLY A 89 -15.72 -2.53 12.31
N GLN A 90 -14.71 -3.34 12.64
CA GLN A 90 -13.81 -3.09 13.76
C GLN A 90 -12.66 -2.19 13.34
N VAL A 91 -12.30 -1.22 14.19
CA VAL A 91 -11.07 -0.46 13.99
C VAL A 91 -9.88 -1.34 14.36
N VAL A 92 -8.94 -1.44 13.46
CA VAL A 92 -7.72 -2.24 13.62
C VAL A 92 -6.49 -1.38 13.32
N PHE A 93 -5.41 -1.67 14.00
CA PHE A 93 -4.08 -1.11 13.74
C PHE A 93 -3.19 -2.23 13.20
N HIS A 94 -2.52 -1.96 12.09
CA HIS A 94 -1.58 -2.90 11.49
C HIS A 94 -0.15 -2.56 11.86
N ASP A 95 0.65 -3.54 12.28
CA ASP A 95 2.08 -3.35 12.53
C ASP A 95 2.80 -2.91 11.26
N ARG A 96 2.28 -3.36 10.11
CA ARG A 96 2.81 -3.06 8.78
C ARG A 96 1.69 -2.99 7.76
N VAL A 97 1.86 -2.11 6.79
CA VAL A 97 1.03 -2.06 5.57
C VAL A 97 1.91 -2.28 4.34
N ASP A 98 1.35 -2.97 3.36
CA ASP A 98 1.95 -3.14 2.04
C ASP A 98 1.41 -2.09 1.07
N ILE A 99 1.80 -2.17 -0.21
CA ILE A 99 1.29 -1.27 -1.23
C ILE A 99 0.67 -2.06 -2.39
N ILE A 100 -0.49 -1.61 -2.88
CA ILE A 100 -1.05 -2.08 -4.15
C ILE A 100 -0.91 -0.96 -5.18
N SER A 101 -0.38 -1.31 -6.35
CA SER A 101 -0.22 -0.34 -7.43
C SER A 101 -0.62 -0.95 -8.77
N PRO A 102 -1.34 -0.19 -9.63
CA PRO A 102 -1.62 -0.60 -10.99
C PRO A 102 -0.35 -0.49 -11.86
N ILE A 103 0.03 -1.59 -12.48
CA ILE A 103 1.19 -1.70 -13.35
C ILE A 103 0.71 -1.86 -14.80
N ALA A 104 1.11 -0.96 -15.67
CA ALA A 104 0.80 -1.04 -17.10
C ALA A 104 1.46 -2.27 -17.73
N VAL A 105 0.67 -3.03 -18.51
CA VAL A 105 1.16 -4.22 -19.22
C VAL A 105 0.96 -4.01 -20.72
N PRO A 106 2.00 -4.20 -21.55
CA PRO A 106 1.89 -4.04 -23.00
C PRO A 106 0.74 -4.87 -23.60
N GLY A 107 -0.09 -4.23 -24.42
CA GLY A 107 -1.25 -4.88 -25.06
C GLY A 107 -2.46 -5.11 -24.14
N LYS A 108 -2.38 -4.71 -22.89
CA LYS A 108 -3.47 -4.77 -21.89
C LYS A 108 -3.63 -3.43 -21.19
N THR A 109 -4.59 -3.29 -20.28
CA THR A 109 -4.77 -2.05 -19.52
C THR A 109 -3.74 -1.92 -18.40
N PHE A 110 -3.93 -2.62 -17.31
CA PHE A 110 -3.01 -2.69 -16.17
C PHE A 110 -3.35 -3.93 -15.33
N TYR A 111 -2.40 -4.30 -14.48
CA TYR A 111 -2.60 -5.31 -13.42
C TYR A 111 -2.35 -4.66 -12.07
N THR A 112 -3.18 -4.95 -11.08
CA THR A 112 -2.90 -4.54 -9.70
C THR A 112 -1.90 -5.51 -9.08
N VAL A 113 -0.82 -4.97 -8.54
CA VAL A 113 0.26 -5.75 -7.93
C VAL A 113 0.41 -5.33 -6.48
N ARG A 114 0.30 -6.30 -5.56
CA ARG A 114 0.65 -6.09 -4.15
C ARG A 114 2.15 -6.27 -3.99
N ILE A 115 2.81 -5.26 -3.45
CA ILE A 115 4.24 -5.22 -3.20
C ILE A 115 4.44 -5.13 -1.68
N PRO A 116 5.09 -6.14 -1.06
CA PRO A 116 5.36 -6.15 0.36
C PRO A 116 6.32 -5.04 0.80
N TYR A 117 6.11 -4.51 1.99
CA TYR A 117 7.07 -3.60 2.62
C TYR A 117 8.26 -4.36 3.18
N HIS A 118 9.45 -3.81 2.98
CA HIS A 118 10.69 -4.18 3.65
C HIS A 118 11.38 -2.93 4.17
N GLU A 119 12.00 -3.01 5.35
CA GLU A 119 12.79 -1.89 5.89
C GLU A 119 14.03 -1.61 5.04
N ASP A 120 14.65 -2.67 4.51
CA ASP A 120 15.81 -2.58 3.64
C ASP A 120 15.39 -2.33 2.19
N PHE A 121 15.89 -1.23 1.62
CA PHE A 121 15.58 -0.84 0.24
C PHE A 121 16.00 -1.90 -0.79
N LYS A 122 17.12 -2.60 -0.59
CA LYS A 122 17.60 -3.57 -1.57
C LYS A 122 16.66 -4.77 -1.65
N HIS A 123 16.19 -5.26 -0.49
CA HIS A 123 15.19 -6.32 -0.45
C HIS A 123 13.88 -5.89 -1.09
N PHE A 124 13.37 -4.71 -0.70
CA PHE A 124 12.18 -4.15 -1.31
C PHE A 124 12.33 -4.05 -2.84
N TYR A 125 13.41 -3.45 -3.31
CA TYR A 125 13.63 -3.24 -4.75
C TYR A 125 13.70 -4.56 -5.51
N ALA A 126 14.42 -5.54 -5.02
CA ALA A 126 14.56 -6.85 -5.68
C ALA A 126 13.22 -7.56 -5.80
N GLU A 127 12.42 -7.62 -4.72
CA GLU A 127 11.11 -8.26 -4.73
C GLU A 127 10.10 -7.47 -5.58
N ALA A 128 10.01 -6.17 -5.40
CA ALA A 128 9.13 -5.30 -6.19
C ALA A 128 9.44 -5.40 -7.68
N HIS A 129 10.72 -5.36 -8.06
CA HIS A 129 11.13 -5.50 -9.45
C HIS A 129 10.73 -6.87 -10.01
N ALA A 130 10.94 -7.96 -9.25
CA ALA A 130 10.54 -9.29 -9.68
C ALA A 130 9.02 -9.40 -9.86
N LEU A 131 8.23 -8.85 -8.95
CA LEU A 131 6.76 -8.87 -9.03
C LEU A 131 6.21 -8.12 -10.24
N ILE A 132 6.77 -6.94 -10.57
CA ILE A 132 6.29 -6.14 -11.70
C ILE A 132 6.79 -6.64 -13.07
N THR A 133 7.92 -7.36 -13.11
CA THR A 133 8.46 -7.90 -14.36
C THR A 133 7.93 -9.28 -14.73
N ASN A 134 7.43 -10.03 -13.75
CA ASN A 134 6.92 -11.39 -13.95
C ASN A 134 5.38 -11.47 -13.81
N ILE A 135 4.66 -10.43 -14.23
CA ILE A 135 3.19 -10.43 -14.23
C ILE A 135 2.70 -11.50 -15.22
N PRO A 136 1.86 -12.47 -14.79
CA PRO A 136 1.36 -13.51 -15.68
C PRO A 136 0.49 -12.92 -16.80
N GLU A 137 0.74 -13.36 -18.05
CA GLU A 137 -0.02 -12.84 -19.20
C GLU A 137 -1.52 -13.18 -19.12
N ASP A 138 -1.86 -14.35 -18.57
CA ASP A 138 -3.24 -14.85 -18.44
C ASP A 138 -3.81 -14.68 -17.01
N GLY A 139 -3.15 -13.88 -16.17
CA GLY A 139 -3.57 -13.61 -14.80
C GLY A 139 -4.83 -12.74 -14.71
N ASP A 140 -5.50 -12.79 -13.55
CA ASP A 140 -6.57 -11.82 -13.21
C ASP A 140 -5.94 -10.45 -12.95
N PRO A 141 -6.29 -9.42 -13.74
CA PRO A 141 -5.73 -8.06 -13.57
C PRO A 141 -6.00 -7.45 -12.19
N TYR A 142 -7.03 -7.91 -11.51
CA TYR A 142 -7.46 -7.39 -10.21
C TYR A 142 -7.25 -8.40 -9.07
N ASN A 143 -6.36 -9.38 -9.26
CA ASN A 143 -6.14 -10.44 -8.26
C ASN A 143 -5.75 -9.88 -6.90
N ALA A 144 -4.86 -8.89 -6.85
CA ALA A 144 -4.43 -8.29 -5.58
C ALA A 144 -5.60 -7.66 -4.82
N GLU A 145 -6.49 -6.95 -5.53
CA GLU A 145 -7.69 -6.34 -4.95
C GLU A 145 -8.70 -7.40 -4.49
N ARG A 146 -8.92 -8.46 -5.27
CA ARG A 146 -9.85 -9.53 -4.89
C ARG A 146 -9.38 -10.27 -3.64
N VAL A 147 -8.08 -10.56 -3.54
CA VAL A 147 -7.49 -11.18 -2.35
C VAL A 147 -7.65 -10.26 -1.14
N LEU A 148 -7.35 -8.96 -1.29
CA LEU A 148 -7.52 -7.97 -0.22
C LEU A 148 -8.98 -7.91 0.29
N MET A 149 -9.95 -7.88 -0.65
CA MET A 149 -11.38 -7.87 -0.30
C MET A 149 -11.82 -9.15 0.40
N GLN A 150 -11.32 -10.31 -0.02
CA GLN A 150 -11.62 -11.59 0.63
C GLN A 150 -11.07 -11.67 2.05
N GLN A 151 -9.83 -11.23 2.25
CA GLN A 151 -9.20 -11.15 3.56
C GLN A 151 -9.93 -10.14 4.44
N GLY A 152 -10.22 -8.96 3.91
CA GLY A 152 -10.98 -7.89 4.56
C GLY A 152 -10.24 -7.19 5.69
N ASP A 153 -8.91 -7.27 5.70
CA ASP A 153 -8.05 -6.60 6.67
C ASP A 153 -7.58 -5.23 6.18
N TYR A 154 -7.56 -5.02 4.87
CA TYR A 154 -7.19 -3.77 4.20
C TYR A 154 -5.81 -3.22 4.60
N ASP A 155 -4.87 -4.11 4.88
CA ASP A 155 -3.50 -3.86 5.33
C ASP A 155 -2.58 -3.31 4.22
N VAL A 156 -3.11 -2.46 3.37
CA VAL A 156 -2.39 -1.85 2.26
C VAL A 156 -2.65 -0.35 2.16
N VAL A 157 -1.76 0.34 1.46
CA VAL A 157 -1.99 1.64 0.85
C VAL A 157 -2.06 1.45 -0.67
N HIS A 158 -2.88 2.25 -1.35
CA HIS A 158 -2.96 2.23 -2.81
C HIS A 158 -2.16 3.39 -3.36
N LEU A 159 -1.32 3.12 -4.35
CA LEU A 159 -0.58 4.15 -5.07
C LEU A 159 -0.78 3.96 -6.57
N SER A 160 -1.21 5.01 -7.24
CA SER A 160 -1.33 5.03 -8.69
C SER A 160 -0.49 6.15 -9.27
N ALA A 161 0.41 5.80 -10.19
CA ALA A 161 1.22 6.76 -10.93
C ALA A 161 0.55 7.10 -12.26
N VAL A 162 0.44 8.40 -12.58
CA VAL A 162 -0.14 8.88 -13.84
C VAL A 162 0.86 9.83 -14.54
N PRO A 163 1.99 9.31 -15.06
CA PRO A 163 3.13 10.11 -15.45
C PRO A 163 2.92 11.02 -16.67
N LYS A 164 1.80 10.89 -17.38
CA LYS A 164 1.50 11.68 -18.59
C LYS A 164 0.38 12.69 -18.38
N MET A 165 -0.08 12.85 -17.16
CA MET A 165 -1.20 13.74 -16.85
C MET A 165 -0.79 14.73 -15.77
N TYR A 166 -0.94 16.00 -16.07
CA TYR A 166 -0.80 17.06 -15.07
C TYR A 166 -2.19 17.40 -14.51
N PHE A 167 -2.34 17.36 -13.19
CA PHE A 167 -3.58 17.72 -12.51
C PHE A 167 -3.29 18.43 -11.17
N THR A 168 -4.15 19.35 -10.80
CA THR A 168 -4.03 20.11 -9.55
C THR A 168 -4.84 19.48 -8.42
N SER A 169 -5.79 18.62 -8.74
CA SER A 169 -6.57 17.86 -7.77
C SER A 169 -7.16 16.62 -8.42
N THR A 170 -7.47 15.64 -7.62
CA THR A 170 -8.16 14.43 -8.06
C THR A 170 -9.15 13.97 -7.01
N THR A 171 -10.25 13.37 -7.45
CA THR A 171 -11.29 12.83 -6.60
C THR A 171 -11.55 11.39 -7.01
N TYR A 172 -11.67 10.50 -6.03
CA TYR A 172 -11.95 9.09 -6.26
C TYR A 172 -13.33 8.72 -5.75
N THR A 173 -13.92 7.76 -6.44
CA THR A 173 -15.06 7.02 -5.91
C THR A 173 -14.55 5.86 -5.09
N VAL A 174 -14.88 5.82 -3.82
CA VAL A 174 -14.56 4.70 -2.93
C VAL A 174 -15.77 3.77 -2.90
N ALA A 175 -15.57 2.47 -3.09
CA ALA A 175 -16.63 1.49 -2.90
C ALA A 175 -17.08 1.48 -1.42
N GLU A 176 -18.37 1.25 -1.17
CA GLU A 176 -18.98 1.33 0.16
C GLU A 176 -18.31 0.44 1.22
N ALA A 177 -17.52 -0.55 0.81
CA ALA A 177 -16.91 -1.55 1.66
C ALA A 177 -15.46 -1.27 2.06
N GLY A 178 -14.85 -0.14 1.67
CA GLY A 178 -13.40 -0.02 1.82
C GLY A 178 -12.92 1.31 2.35
N ASN A 179 -12.35 1.30 3.55
CA ASN A 179 -11.44 2.35 4.01
C ASN A 179 -10.11 2.20 3.28
N LEU A 180 -10.07 2.64 2.03
CA LEU A 180 -8.85 2.62 1.23
C LEU A 180 -8.06 3.90 1.48
N SER A 181 -6.83 3.77 1.94
CA SER A 181 -5.86 4.84 1.89
C SER A 181 -5.29 4.88 0.47
N LEU A 182 -5.56 5.95 -0.27
CA LEU A 182 -5.12 6.12 -1.64
C LEU A 182 -4.14 7.28 -1.76
N ILE A 183 -2.98 7.01 -2.34
CA ILE A 183 -1.95 8.00 -2.66
C ILE A 183 -1.79 8.03 -4.18
N HIS A 184 -1.92 9.24 -4.75
CA HIS A 184 -1.63 9.51 -6.15
C HIS A 184 -0.35 10.31 -6.30
N ILE A 185 0.46 9.92 -7.27
CA ILE A 185 1.66 10.63 -7.69
C ILE A 185 1.67 10.78 -9.21
#